data_5762b6eb417a02d8934846c877190301
#
_entry.id   5762b6eb417a02d8934846c877190301
#
_cell.length_a   1.000
_cell.length_b   1.000
_cell.length_c   1.000
_cell.angle_alpha   90.00
_cell.angle_beta   90.00
_cell.angle_gamma   90.00
#
_symmetry.space_group_name_H-M   'P 1'
#
loop_
_entity.id
_entity.type
_entity.pdbx_description
1 polymer ?
#
loop_
_entity_poly.entity_id
_entity_poly.type
_entity_poly.pdbx_seq_one_letter_code
_entity_poly.pdbx_strand_id
1 'polypeptide(L)'
;MAYNMKEIVAEKPSRFTSGHRMCAGCGAPPVARMIMRALKPEDHAVISNATGCMEVSTFIYPYTAWTDSYIHTAFECAAATCSGVEAAYKSLKKQGKLPKDEHTKFIAFGGDGGTYDIGLQSLSGAMERGHDMTYVCYDNGAYMNTGIQRSSATPKFADTTTSPAGTVIPGKMQSRKDLTEIMCAHHLPYVA
;
A
#
# COMPACT_ATOMS: atom_id res chain seq x y z
N MET A 1 -8.07 5.47 24.42
CA MET A 1 -6.69 5.80 24.86
C MET A 1 -6.14 6.89 23.95
N ALA A 2 -5.69 8.01 24.50
CA ALA A 2 -5.00 9.02 23.70
C ALA A 2 -3.59 8.50 23.37
N TYR A 3 -3.22 8.44 22.11
CA TYR A 3 -1.88 8.05 21.67
C TYR A 3 -0.90 9.17 22.00
N ASN A 4 0.08 8.89 22.87
CA ASN A 4 1.19 9.79 23.11
C ASN A 4 2.28 9.53 22.06
N MET A 5 2.38 10.41 21.07
CA MET A 5 3.33 10.28 19.96
C MET A 5 4.80 10.25 20.45
N LYS A 6 5.11 10.93 21.55
CA LYS A 6 6.48 10.90 22.11
C LYS A 6 6.84 9.52 22.66
N GLU A 7 5.92 8.87 23.35
CA GLU A 7 6.10 7.50 23.86
C GLU A 7 6.22 6.51 22.71
N ILE A 8 5.33 6.58 21.70
CA ILE A 8 5.38 5.71 20.53
C ILE A 8 6.73 5.83 19.80
N VAL A 9 7.24 7.04 19.65
CA VAL A 9 8.53 7.26 18.96
C VAL A 9 9.71 6.76 19.79
N ALA A 10 9.65 6.89 21.12
CA ALA A 10 10.72 6.46 22.02
C ALA A 10 10.73 4.94 22.23
N GLU A 11 9.58 4.30 22.33
CA GLU A 11 9.45 2.91 22.73
C GLU A 11 9.44 1.91 21.58
N LYS A 12 9.06 2.35 20.37
CA LYS A 12 8.97 1.46 19.20
C LYS A 12 10.10 1.72 18.21
N PRO A 13 10.92 0.72 17.90
CA PRO A 13 11.94 0.85 16.87
C PRO A 13 11.32 1.16 15.51
N SER A 14 12.04 1.92 14.70
CA SER A 14 11.57 2.22 13.34
C SER A 14 11.70 0.97 12.47
N ARG A 15 10.58 0.48 11.93
CA ARG A 15 10.53 -0.64 10.98
C ARG A 15 10.69 -0.19 9.53
N PHE A 16 10.75 1.12 9.32
CA PHE A 16 11.02 1.73 8.02
C PHE A 16 12.18 2.72 8.19
N THR A 17 13.33 2.36 7.66
CA THR A 17 14.59 3.09 7.88
C THR A 17 14.65 4.39 7.07
N SER A 18 15.65 5.23 7.37
CA SER A 18 15.93 6.46 6.62
C SER A 18 16.64 6.24 5.27
N GLY A 19 16.98 5.00 4.92
CA GLY A 19 17.71 4.67 3.68
C GLY A 19 16.88 4.65 2.41
N HIS A 20 15.63 5.10 2.44
CA HIS A 20 14.79 5.20 1.24
C HIS A 20 15.20 6.39 0.35
N ARG A 21 14.87 6.30 -0.94
CA ARG A 21 15.16 7.32 -1.97
C ARG A 21 13.90 8.05 -2.45
N MET A 22 12.92 8.21 -1.58
CA MET A 22 11.71 8.98 -1.91
C MET A 22 12.00 10.47 -1.95
N CYS A 23 11.23 11.22 -2.72
CA CYS A 23 11.40 12.64 -2.94
C CYS A 23 11.40 13.43 -1.62
N ALA A 24 12.17 14.48 -1.56
CA ALA A 24 12.13 15.43 -0.44
C ALA A 24 10.73 16.02 -0.29
N GLY A 25 10.19 16.00 0.94
CA GLY A 25 8.85 16.51 1.22
C GLY A 25 7.71 15.54 0.84
N CYS A 26 7.99 14.34 0.32
CA CYS A 26 6.96 13.35 0.04
C CYS A 26 6.26 12.88 1.32
N GLY A 27 4.91 12.83 1.31
CA GLY A 27 4.10 12.37 2.46
C GLY A 27 4.12 10.86 2.68
N ALA A 28 4.46 10.06 1.67
CA ALA A 28 4.39 8.61 1.77
C ALA A 28 5.34 8.00 2.83
N PRO A 29 6.62 8.43 2.97
CA PRO A 29 7.51 7.91 4.03
C PRO A 29 7.02 8.16 5.45
N PRO A 30 6.55 9.36 5.83
CA PRO A 30 5.94 9.59 7.14
C PRO A 30 4.76 8.67 7.40
N VAL A 31 3.85 8.50 6.43
CA VAL A 31 2.68 7.64 6.55
C VAL A 31 3.10 6.17 6.72
N ALA A 32 4.03 5.67 5.91
CA ALA A 32 4.56 4.32 6.05
C ALA A 32 5.15 4.08 7.45
N ARG A 33 5.92 5.05 7.98
CA ARG A 33 6.45 4.95 9.36
C ARG A 33 5.35 4.92 10.41
N MET A 34 4.30 5.70 10.25
CA MET A 34 3.16 5.72 11.19
C MET A 34 2.45 4.38 11.19
N ILE A 35 2.18 3.80 10.01
CA ILE A 35 1.56 2.48 9.86
C ILE A 35 2.42 1.41 10.52
N MET A 36 3.71 1.37 10.22
CA MET A 36 4.61 0.36 10.78
C MET A 36 4.80 0.52 12.30
N ARG A 37 4.70 1.73 12.83
CA ARG A 37 4.71 1.98 14.28
C ARG A 37 3.40 1.62 14.99
N ALA A 38 2.31 1.44 14.27
CA ALA A 38 1.06 0.95 14.85
C ALA A 38 1.17 -0.53 15.26
N LEU A 39 2.08 -1.30 14.67
CA LEU A 39 2.34 -2.68 15.02
C LEU A 39 2.89 -2.79 16.44
N LYS A 40 2.58 -3.89 17.11
CA LYS A 40 3.16 -4.21 18.41
C LYS A 40 4.61 -4.69 18.23
N PRO A 41 5.46 -4.58 19.26
CA PRO A 41 6.85 -5.07 19.17
C PRO A 41 6.96 -6.56 18.83
N GLU A 42 6.02 -7.38 19.31
CA GLU A 42 5.95 -8.83 19.08
C GLU A 42 5.35 -9.22 17.72
N ASP A 43 4.67 -8.31 17.02
CA ASP A 43 4.11 -8.61 15.71
C ASP A 43 5.22 -8.76 14.65
N HIS A 44 5.18 -9.81 13.87
CA HIS A 44 5.89 -9.90 12.59
C HIS A 44 5.04 -9.24 11.50
N ALA A 45 5.69 -8.68 10.48
CA ALA A 45 4.98 -8.15 9.33
C ALA A 45 5.49 -8.77 8.03
N VAL A 46 4.56 -9.01 7.11
CA VAL A 46 4.88 -9.30 5.71
C VAL A 46 4.26 -8.20 4.86
N ILE A 47 5.12 -7.53 4.12
CA ILE A 47 4.77 -6.38 3.30
C ILE A 47 4.77 -6.81 1.84
N SER A 48 3.62 -6.68 1.18
CA SER A 48 3.48 -6.81 -0.27
C SER A 48 3.35 -5.42 -0.86
N ASN A 49 4.27 -5.03 -1.74
CA ASN A 49 4.27 -3.69 -2.30
C ASN A 49 4.23 -3.75 -3.82
N ALA A 50 3.20 -3.12 -4.38
CA ALA A 50 3.05 -3.00 -5.82
C ALA A 50 4.10 -2.04 -6.41
N THR A 51 4.53 -2.30 -7.64
CA THR A 51 5.38 -1.39 -8.41
C THR A 51 4.84 0.04 -8.34
N GLY A 52 5.72 0.99 -8.04
CA GLY A 52 5.37 2.40 -7.90
C GLY A 52 6.42 3.19 -7.14
N CYS A 53 6.11 4.43 -6.77
CA CYS A 53 7.03 5.32 -6.08
C CYS A 53 7.60 4.69 -4.79
N MET A 54 6.73 4.10 -3.97
CA MET A 54 7.15 3.54 -2.68
C MET A 54 8.03 2.31 -2.89
N GLU A 55 7.64 1.42 -3.79
CA GLU A 55 8.39 0.20 -4.07
C GLU A 55 9.81 0.55 -4.59
N VAL A 56 9.88 1.26 -5.70
CA VAL A 56 11.16 1.56 -6.37
C VAL A 56 12.12 2.37 -5.51
N SER A 57 11.60 3.19 -4.61
CA SER A 57 12.41 4.07 -3.75
C SER A 57 12.83 3.41 -2.45
N THR A 58 12.21 2.30 -2.06
CA THR A 58 12.45 1.64 -0.76
C THR A 58 13.13 0.29 -0.87
N PHE A 59 13.16 -0.29 -2.09
CA PHE A 59 13.78 -1.56 -2.38
C PHE A 59 14.63 -1.47 -3.65
N ILE A 60 15.92 -1.21 -3.50
CA ILE A 60 16.89 -1.26 -4.61
C ILE A 60 17.96 -2.27 -4.22
N TYR A 61 17.89 -3.43 -4.85
CA TYR A 61 18.85 -4.51 -4.60
C TYR A 61 20.30 -4.02 -4.57
N PRO A 62 21.11 -4.42 -3.58
CA PRO A 62 20.81 -5.34 -2.48
C PRO A 62 20.22 -4.66 -1.22
N TYR A 63 19.82 -3.41 -1.28
CA TYR A 63 19.38 -2.60 -0.13
C TYR A 63 17.86 -2.55 -0.03
N THR A 64 17.37 -2.54 1.20
CA THR A 64 15.95 -2.30 1.52
C THR A 64 15.83 -1.31 2.68
N ALA A 65 14.79 -0.48 2.65
CA ALA A 65 14.43 0.40 3.78
C ALA A 65 13.53 -0.30 4.80
N TRP A 66 13.07 -1.50 4.52
CA TRP A 66 12.16 -2.26 5.39
C TRP A 66 12.95 -3.21 6.28
N THR A 67 12.57 -3.31 7.55
CA THR A 67 13.15 -4.28 8.49
C THR A 67 12.34 -5.56 8.58
N ASP A 68 11.12 -5.54 8.09
CA ASP A 68 10.22 -6.69 8.02
C ASP A 68 10.34 -7.43 6.68
N SER A 69 9.70 -8.59 6.58
CA SER A 69 9.65 -9.34 5.33
C SER A 69 8.97 -8.54 4.23
N TYR A 70 9.62 -8.44 3.07
CA TYR A 70 9.17 -7.59 1.99
C TYR A 70 9.12 -8.35 0.67
N ILE A 71 8.03 -8.18 -0.06
CA ILE A 71 7.79 -8.79 -1.37
C ILE A 71 7.43 -7.70 -2.37
N HIS A 72 8.27 -7.55 -3.40
CA HIS A 72 7.94 -6.74 -4.57
C HIS A 72 6.94 -7.49 -5.46
N THR A 73 5.95 -6.78 -5.97
CA THR A 73 4.97 -7.30 -6.92
C THR A 73 4.72 -6.33 -8.07
N ALA A 74 4.17 -6.83 -9.17
CA ALA A 74 3.72 -5.96 -10.26
C ALA A 74 2.59 -5.02 -9.80
N PHE A 75 2.33 -3.97 -10.58
CA PHE A 75 1.36 -2.91 -10.27
C PHE A 75 0.02 -3.41 -9.73
N GLU A 76 -0.53 -4.46 -10.34
CA GLU A 76 -1.84 -5.04 -10.07
C GLU A 76 -1.84 -6.08 -8.95
N CYS A 77 -0.67 -6.56 -8.53
CA CYS A 77 -0.56 -7.81 -7.79
C CYS A 77 -0.46 -7.66 -6.27
N ALA A 78 -0.43 -6.44 -5.70
CA ALA A 78 -0.25 -6.27 -4.25
C ALA A 78 -1.26 -7.06 -3.42
N ALA A 79 -2.54 -6.93 -3.73
CA ALA A 79 -3.61 -7.63 -3.03
C ALA A 79 -3.58 -9.15 -3.28
N ALA A 80 -3.36 -9.58 -4.52
CA ALA A 80 -3.29 -11.00 -4.87
C ALA A 80 -2.12 -11.70 -4.19
N THR A 81 -0.93 -11.09 -4.21
CA THR A 81 0.27 -11.63 -3.55
C THR A 81 0.08 -11.69 -2.04
N CYS A 82 -0.41 -10.62 -1.43
CA CYS A 82 -0.69 -10.58 0.00
C CYS A 82 -1.69 -11.66 0.41
N SER A 83 -2.75 -11.86 -0.37
CA SER A 83 -3.73 -12.93 -0.16
C SER A 83 -3.10 -14.32 -0.21
N GLY A 84 -2.22 -14.55 -1.19
CA GLY A 84 -1.51 -15.82 -1.33
C GLY A 84 -0.58 -16.12 -0.16
N VAL A 85 0.15 -15.11 0.31
CA VAL A 85 1.05 -15.23 1.46
C VAL A 85 0.27 -15.49 2.75
N GLU A 86 -0.82 -14.77 2.96
CA GLU A 86 -1.72 -14.97 4.11
C GLU A 86 -2.32 -16.38 4.11
N ALA A 87 -2.80 -16.85 2.98
CA ALA A 87 -3.32 -18.20 2.83
C ALA A 87 -2.24 -19.28 3.09
N ALA A 88 -1.03 -19.08 2.59
CA ALA A 88 0.11 -19.96 2.84
C ALA A 88 0.48 -19.98 4.33
N TYR A 89 0.51 -18.82 4.98
CA TYR A 89 0.75 -18.70 6.42
C TYR A 89 -0.28 -19.49 7.23
N LYS A 90 -1.56 -19.31 6.95
CA LYS A 90 -2.64 -20.07 7.60
C LYS A 90 -2.47 -21.59 7.40
N SER A 91 -2.10 -21.99 6.20
CA SER A 91 -1.84 -23.41 5.89
C SER A 91 -0.66 -23.97 6.67
N LEU A 92 0.47 -23.25 6.71
CA LEU A 92 1.67 -23.67 7.46
C LEU A 92 1.40 -23.74 8.97
N LYS A 93 0.64 -22.78 9.49
CA LYS A 93 0.22 -22.77 10.89
C LYS A 93 -0.67 -23.98 11.23
N LYS A 94 -1.64 -24.29 10.35
CA LYS A 94 -2.48 -25.48 10.49
C LYS A 94 -1.70 -26.79 10.43
N GLN A 95 -0.61 -26.84 9.66
CA GLN A 95 0.30 -27.99 9.57
C GLN A 95 1.28 -28.08 10.76
N GLY A 96 1.27 -27.15 11.70
CA GLY A 96 2.21 -27.10 12.82
C GLY A 96 3.64 -26.74 12.42
N LYS A 97 3.84 -26.15 11.24
CA LYS A 97 5.16 -25.71 10.75
C LYS A 97 5.56 -24.32 11.23
N LEU A 98 4.64 -23.58 11.83
CA LEU A 98 4.87 -22.29 12.46
C LEU A 98 4.43 -22.33 13.92
N PRO A 99 5.06 -21.54 14.81
CA PRO A 99 4.66 -21.45 16.20
C PRO A 99 3.18 -21.02 16.33
N LYS A 100 2.48 -21.59 17.33
CA LYS A 100 1.05 -21.25 17.54
C LYS A 100 0.83 -19.83 18.00
N ASP A 101 1.78 -19.28 18.75
CA ASP A 101 1.80 -17.95 19.33
C ASP A 101 2.41 -16.88 18.41
N GLU A 102 2.83 -17.26 17.21
CA GLU A 102 3.29 -16.28 16.23
C GLU A 102 2.15 -15.41 15.72
N HIS A 103 2.37 -14.10 15.71
CA HIS A 103 1.44 -13.08 15.22
C HIS A 103 2.05 -12.35 14.02
N THR A 104 1.60 -12.72 12.83
CA THR A 104 2.03 -12.08 11.59
C THR A 104 0.92 -11.17 11.05
N LYS A 105 1.28 -9.93 10.71
CA LYS A 105 0.42 -8.95 10.05
C LYS A 105 0.76 -8.88 8.57
N PHE A 106 -0.27 -8.89 7.74
CA PHE A 106 -0.14 -8.82 6.29
C PHE A 106 -0.54 -7.43 5.83
N ILE A 107 0.38 -6.71 5.21
CA ILE A 107 0.18 -5.32 4.79
C ILE A 107 0.51 -5.21 3.31
N ALA A 108 -0.46 -4.79 2.52
CA ALA A 108 -0.27 -4.51 1.10
C ALA A 108 -0.24 -3.01 0.86
N PHE A 109 0.75 -2.52 0.10
CA PHE A 109 0.82 -1.14 -0.36
C PHE A 109 0.63 -1.07 -1.86
N GLY A 110 -0.21 -0.16 -2.31
CA GLY A 110 -0.40 0.14 -3.72
C GLY A 110 -0.52 1.64 -3.96
N GLY A 111 0.03 2.14 -5.06
CA GLY A 111 -0.25 3.48 -5.53
C GLY A 111 -1.68 3.59 -6.10
N ASP A 112 -2.13 4.81 -6.35
CA ASP A 112 -3.46 5.05 -6.90
C ASP A 112 -3.68 4.37 -8.26
N GLY A 113 -2.75 4.47 -9.18
CA GLY A 113 -2.85 3.77 -10.48
C GLY A 113 -2.92 2.25 -10.32
N GLY A 114 -2.07 1.68 -9.48
CA GLY A 114 -2.10 0.25 -9.17
C GLY A 114 -3.38 -0.21 -8.47
N THR A 115 -4.02 0.67 -7.73
CA THR A 115 -5.21 0.34 -6.91
C THR A 115 -6.52 0.63 -7.61
N TYR A 116 -6.70 1.88 -8.11
CA TYR A 116 -7.96 2.31 -8.71
C TYR A 116 -8.20 1.76 -10.13
N ASP A 117 -7.12 1.43 -10.82
CA ASP A 117 -7.16 0.98 -12.20
C ASP A 117 -6.80 -0.49 -12.33
N ILE A 118 -5.51 -0.78 -12.55
CA ILE A 118 -5.05 -2.11 -12.98
C ILE A 118 -5.22 -3.20 -11.91
N GLY A 119 -5.16 -2.85 -10.63
CA GLY A 119 -5.25 -3.80 -9.51
C GLY A 119 -6.62 -3.89 -8.84
N LEU A 120 -7.61 -3.10 -9.28
CA LEU A 120 -8.92 -3.05 -8.60
C LEU A 120 -9.61 -4.42 -8.56
N GLN A 121 -9.50 -5.21 -9.62
CA GLN A 121 -10.07 -6.55 -9.67
C GLN A 121 -9.47 -7.48 -8.61
N SER A 122 -8.16 -7.51 -8.50
CA SER A 122 -7.48 -8.37 -7.52
C SER A 122 -7.73 -7.91 -6.08
N LEU A 123 -7.81 -6.59 -5.85
CA LEU A 123 -8.19 -6.03 -4.56
C LEU A 123 -9.63 -6.40 -4.20
N SER A 124 -10.58 -6.18 -5.10
CA SER A 124 -11.98 -6.54 -4.90
C SER A 124 -12.14 -8.02 -4.55
N GLY A 125 -11.48 -8.91 -5.29
CA GLY A 125 -11.53 -10.34 -5.02
C GLY A 125 -10.86 -10.74 -3.70
N ALA A 126 -9.81 -10.05 -3.28
CA ALA A 126 -9.17 -10.29 -1.98
C ALA A 126 -10.10 -9.88 -0.82
N MET A 127 -10.76 -8.74 -0.95
CA MET A 127 -11.70 -8.23 0.04
C MET A 127 -12.95 -9.12 0.15
N GLU A 128 -13.50 -9.55 -0.98
CA GLU A 128 -14.65 -10.45 -1.02
C GLU A 128 -14.34 -11.80 -0.34
N ARG A 129 -13.13 -12.33 -0.49
CA ARG A 129 -12.70 -13.58 0.17
C ARG A 129 -12.40 -13.42 1.67
N GLY A 130 -12.37 -12.20 2.20
CA GLY A 130 -12.15 -11.94 3.63
C GLY A 130 -10.74 -12.31 4.11
N HIS A 131 -9.71 -12.05 3.31
CA HIS A 131 -8.34 -12.21 3.74
C HIS A 131 -8.00 -11.27 4.90
N ASP A 132 -7.32 -11.78 5.93
CA ASP A 132 -6.88 -10.99 7.08
C ASP A 132 -5.63 -10.18 6.73
N MET A 133 -5.86 -9.06 6.07
CA MET A 133 -4.80 -8.15 5.63
C MET A 133 -5.24 -6.69 5.68
N THR A 134 -4.28 -5.80 5.83
CA THR A 134 -4.49 -4.35 5.68
C THR A 134 -4.00 -3.91 4.31
N TYR A 135 -4.87 -3.34 3.50
CA TYR A 135 -4.49 -2.72 2.24
C TYR A 135 -4.38 -1.21 2.40
N VAL A 136 -3.27 -0.65 1.95
CA VAL A 136 -2.98 0.79 2.02
C VAL A 136 -2.79 1.33 0.62
N CYS A 137 -3.68 2.21 0.20
CA CYS A 137 -3.50 2.97 -1.03
C CYS A 137 -2.82 4.31 -0.72
N TYR A 138 -1.57 4.49 -1.18
CA TYR A 138 -0.93 5.80 -1.14
C TYR A 138 -1.26 6.57 -2.42
N ASP A 139 -2.29 7.38 -2.35
CA ASP A 139 -2.83 8.14 -3.47
C ASP A 139 -2.07 9.45 -3.64
N ASN A 140 -1.37 9.60 -4.74
CA ASN A 140 -0.69 10.82 -5.14
C ASN A 140 -1.24 11.43 -6.44
N GLY A 141 -2.39 10.91 -6.91
CA GLY A 141 -3.16 11.49 -8.00
C GLY A 141 -2.73 11.13 -9.41
N ALA A 142 -1.74 10.27 -9.59
CA ALA A 142 -1.30 9.79 -10.92
C ALA A 142 -0.36 8.58 -10.79
N TYR A 143 -0.05 7.91 -11.90
CA TYR A 143 1.13 7.04 -12.01
C TYR A 143 2.39 7.91 -11.99
N MET A 144 2.79 8.41 -10.80
CA MET A 144 3.84 9.42 -10.67
C MET A 144 5.22 8.89 -11.06
N ASN A 145 5.56 7.68 -10.60
CA ASN A 145 6.91 7.12 -10.79
C ASN A 145 7.23 6.86 -12.26
N THR A 146 6.24 6.51 -13.07
CA THR A 146 6.42 6.18 -14.49
C THR A 146 6.40 7.38 -15.41
N GLY A 147 6.17 8.58 -14.89
CA GLY A 147 6.17 9.82 -15.66
C GLY A 147 4.83 10.56 -15.70
N ILE A 148 4.09 10.49 -14.61
CA ILE A 148 2.87 11.28 -14.38
C ILE A 148 1.75 10.96 -15.38
N GLN A 149 1.49 9.68 -15.62
CA GLN A 149 0.34 9.27 -16.40
C GLN A 149 -0.95 9.39 -15.57
N ARG A 150 -2.05 9.66 -16.26
CA ARG A 150 -3.37 9.73 -15.64
C ARG A 150 -3.76 8.40 -14.98
N SER A 151 -4.21 8.47 -13.73
CA SER A 151 -4.95 7.38 -13.06
C SER A 151 -6.44 7.73 -12.93
N SER A 152 -7.24 6.79 -12.45
CA SER A 152 -8.64 7.07 -12.08
C SER A 152 -8.77 7.93 -10.82
N ALA A 153 -7.71 8.06 -10.02
CA ALA A 153 -7.64 8.98 -8.88
C ALA A 153 -7.28 10.42 -9.28
N THR A 154 -6.72 10.62 -10.45
CA THR A 154 -6.36 11.97 -10.94
C THR A 154 -7.57 12.89 -10.92
N PRO A 155 -7.48 14.07 -10.31
CA PRO A 155 -8.58 15.03 -10.30
C PRO A 155 -9.04 15.45 -11.70
N LYS A 156 -10.30 15.83 -11.83
CA LYS A 156 -10.82 16.37 -13.09
C LYS A 156 -10.07 17.66 -13.43
N PHE A 157 -9.72 17.83 -14.69
CA PHE A 157 -8.95 18.94 -15.27
C PHE A 157 -7.47 18.99 -14.86
N ALA A 158 -6.98 18.04 -14.10
CA ALA A 158 -5.55 17.95 -13.80
C ALA A 158 -4.75 17.63 -15.07
N ASP A 159 -3.58 18.26 -15.16
CA ASP A 159 -2.59 18.03 -16.21
C ASP A 159 -1.79 16.76 -15.92
N THR A 160 -1.66 15.90 -16.91
CA THR A 160 -0.80 14.70 -16.86
C THR A 160 -0.22 14.42 -18.23
N THR A 161 0.82 13.61 -18.31
CA THR A 161 1.46 13.26 -19.59
C THR A 161 0.51 12.57 -20.58
N THR A 162 -0.53 11.89 -20.10
CA THR A 162 -1.53 11.20 -20.93
C THR A 162 -2.87 11.93 -21.03
N SER A 163 -3.03 13.03 -20.31
CA SER A 163 -4.17 13.93 -20.39
C SER A 163 -3.68 15.37 -20.20
N PRO A 164 -2.93 15.92 -21.18
CA PRO A 164 -2.33 17.24 -21.05
C PRO A 164 -3.41 18.34 -21.02
N ALA A 165 -3.22 19.32 -20.15
CA ALA A 165 -4.06 20.52 -20.12
C ALA A 165 -3.61 21.53 -21.17
N GLY A 166 -4.56 22.01 -21.97
CA GLY A 166 -4.29 22.97 -23.03
C GLY A 166 -5.57 23.72 -23.47
N THR A 167 -5.45 24.52 -24.49
CA THR A 167 -6.57 25.33 -25.03
C THR A 167 -7.66 24.45 -25.67
N VAL A 168 -7.33 23.25 -26.14
CA VAL A 168 -8.27 22.32 -26.82
C VAL A 168 -8.75 21.24 -25.88
N ILE A 169 -7.86 20.66 -25.08
CA ILE A 169 -8.18 19.63 -24.09
C ILE A 169 -7.83 20.18 -22.71
N PRO A 170 -8.79 20.31 -21.79
CA PRO A 170 -8.56 20.93 -20.48
C PRO A 170 -8.03 19.94 -19.42
N GLY A 171 -7.16 19.01 -19.79
CA GLY A 171 -6.67 17.95 -18.88
C GLY A 171 -7.62 16.75 -18.78
N LYS A 172 -7.58 16.04 -17.67
CA LYS A 172 -8.43 14.86 -17.46
C LYS A 172 -9.90 15.22 -17.40
N MET A 173 -10.72 14.66 -18.28
CA MET A 173 -12.16 14.97 -18.39
C MET A 173 -13.04 14.10 -17.47
N GLN A 174 -12.58 12.91 -17.08
CA GLN A 174 -13.35 11.98 -16.27
C GLN A 174 -13.27 12.36 -14.79
N SER A 175 -14.36 12.11 -14.07
CA SER A 175 -14.37 12.25 -12.62
C SER A 175 -13.43 11.24 -11.95
N ARG A 176 -12.95 11.58 -10.76
CA ARG A 176 -12.21 10.67 -9.89
C ARG A 176 -13.13 9.55 -9.42
N LYS A 177 -12.64 8.32 -9.36
CA LYS A 177 -13.31 7.23 -8.64
C LYS A 177 -13.25 7.48 -7.14
N ASP A 178 -14.26 7.05 -6.41
CA ASP A 178 -14.24 6.99 -4.96
C ASP A 178 -13.89 5.56 -4.50
N LEU A 179 -12.64 5.35 -4.12
CA LEU A 179 -12.17 4.04 -3.68
C LEU A 179 -12.80 3.65 -2.35
N THR A 180 -13.01 4.60 -1.45
CA THR A 180 -13.58 4.35 -0.13
C THR A 180 -15.01 3.82 -0.28
N GLU A 181 -15.83 4.46 -1.11
CA GLU A 181 -17.18 3.98 -1.39
C GLU A 181 -17.20 2.61 -2.08
N ILE A 182 -16.30 2.37 -3.04
CA ILE A 182 -16.16 1.07 -3.69
C ILE A 182 -15.81 -0.02 -2.65
N MET A 183 -14.91 0.27 -1.72
CA MET A 183 -14.52 -0.68 -0.68
C MET A 183 -15.61 -0.87 0.39
N CYS A 184 -16.36 0.17 0.73
CA CYS A 184 -17.54 0.06 1.61
C CYS A 184 -18.59 -0.91 1.06
N ALA A 185 -18.76 -0.94 -0.27
CA ALA A 185 -19.68 -1.88 -0.92
C ALA A 185 -19.28 -3.37 -0.76
N HIS A 186 -18.06 -3.67 -0.29
CA HIS A 186 -17.62 -5.03 0.07
C HIS A 186 -17.98 -5.43 1.49
N HIS A 187 -18.65 -4.55 2.26
CA HIS A 187 -19.04 -4.80 3.66
C HIS A 187 -17.86 -5.18 4.57
N LEU A 188 -16.71 -4.54 4.36
CA LEU A 188 -15.51 -4.77 5.15
C LEU A 188 -15.70 -4.31 6.59
N PRO A 189 -15.00 -4.92 7.57
CA PRO A 189 -15.05 -4.51 8.96
C PRO A 189 -14.58 -3.08 9.21
N TYR A 190 -13.66 -2.57 8.35
CA TYR A 190 -13.11 -1.23 8.44
C TYR A 190 -12.69 -0.72 7.07
N VAL A 191 -13.09 0.50 6.76
CA VAL A 191 -12.65 1.29 5.58
C VAL A 191 -12.45 2.73 6.04
N ALA A 192 -11.35 3.38 5.65
CA ALA A 192 -11.04 4.77 5.98
C ALA A 192 -10.30 5.46 4.82
#